data_3dae91be2b3ccc380b1abb5149ec2c8d
#
_entry.id   3dae91be2b3ccc380b1abb5149ec2c8d
#
_cell.length_a   1.000
_cell.length_b   1.000
_cell.length_c   1.000
_cell.angle_alpha   90.00
_cell.angle_beta   90.00
_cell.angle_gamma   90.00
#
_symmetry.space_group_name_H-M   'P 1'
#
loop_
_entity.id
_entity.type
_entity.pdbx_description
1 polymer ?
#
loop_
_entity_poly.entity_id
_entity_poly.type
_entity_poly.pdbx_seq_one_letter_code
_entity_poly.pdbx_strand_id
1 'polypeptide(L)'
;MMDISQLSDAELLSRVAAGDAAAEEALAERYSRLVRICARPLFLAGGDSEDLIQEGMLGLLSAIRQYDPASNVPFKAYAEVCISNRIYSAIKSASRQKHSPHML
;
A
#
# COMPACT_ATOMS: atom_id res chain seq x y z
N MET A 1 10.70 23.94 15.94
CA MET A 1 11.07 22.61 15.41
C MET A 1 9.97 22.11 14.51
N MET A 2 10.32 21.67 13.31
CA MET A 2 9.32 21.22 12.35
C MET A 2 8.84 19.81 12.73
N ASP A 3 7.52 19.64 12.74
CA ASP A 3 6.92 18.33 12.96
C ASP A 3 7.19 17.46 11.72
N ILE A 4 7.51 16.20 11.93
CA ILE A 4 7.78 15.26 10.83
C ILE A 4 6.59 15.16 9.87
N SER A 5 5.38 15.34 10.38
CA SER A 5 4.17 15.29 9.56
C SER A 5 4.07 16.44 8.57
N GLN A 6 4.90 17.49 8.73
CA GLN A 6 4.91 18.64 7.84
C GLN A 6 5.96 18.53 6.73
N LEU A 7 6.77 17.50 6.76
CA LEU A 7 7.79 17.27 5.73
C LEU A 7 7.13 16.85 4.43
N SER A 8 7.78 17.18 3.32
CA SER A 8 7.31 16.73 2.00
C SER A 8 7.51 15.24 1.84
N ASP A 9 6.82 14.65 0.87
CA ASP A 9 6.99 13.24 0.55
C ASP A 9 8.45 12.94 0.21
N ALA A 10 9.08 13.80 -0.57
CA ALA A 10 10.48 13.61 -0.96
C ALA A 10 11.40 13.56 0.26
N GLU A 11 11.17 14.45 1.22
CA GLU A 11 11.97 14.48 2.43
C GLU A 11 11.74 13.24 3.29
N LEU A 12 10.48 12.81 3.41
CA LEU A 12 10.17 11.60 4.16
C LEU A 12 10.75 10.37 3.50
N LEU A 13 10.65 10.27 2.18
CA LEU A 13 11.23 9.15 1.44
C LEU A 13 12.74 9.09 1.60
N SER A 14 13.40 10.24 1.61
CA SER A 14 14.84 10.31 1.85
C SER A 14 15.19 9.78 3.23
N ARG A 15 14.39 10.12 4.23
CA ARG A 15 14.61 9.64 5.60
C ARG A 15 14.35 8.15 5.74
N VAL A 16 13.36 7.62 5.03
CA VAL A 16 13.10 6.19 5.00
C VAL A 16 14.33 5.45 4.46
N ALA A 17 14.91 5.96 3.39
CA ALA A 17 16.11 5.37 2.80
C ALA A 17 17.28 5.37 3.79
N ALA A 18 17.29 6.32 4.71
CA ALA A 18 18.31 6.39 5.74
C ALA A 18 17.97 5.55 6.99
N GLY A 19 16.84 4.85 6.98
CA GLY A 19 16.45 3.98 8.07
C GLY A 19 15.58 4.62 9.14
N ASP A 20 14.93 5.75 8.84
CA ASP A 20 14.09 6.46 9.79
C ASP A 20 12.69 5.83 9.83
N ALA A 21 12.41 5.07 10.87
CA ALA A 21 11.12 4.40 11.05
C ALA A 21 9.97 5.40 11.23
N ALA A 22 10.24 6.55 11.85
CA ALA A 22 9.20 7.57 12.04
C ALA A 22 8.76 8.17 10.71
N ALA A 23 9.69 8.32 9.77
CA ALA A 23 9.36 8.81 8.42
C ALA A 23 8.50 7.81 7.66
N GLU A 24 8.80 6.51 7.80
CA GLU A 24 8.00 5.46 7.18
C GLU A 24 6.57 5.48 7.74
N GLU A 25 6.44 5.60 9.05
CA GLU A 25 5.15 5.65 9.70
C GLU A 25 4.35 6.89 9.28
N ALA A 26 5.02 8.03 9.15
CA ALA A 26 4.38 9.27 8.71
C ALA A 26 3.84 9.14 7.29
N LEU A 27 4.60 8.53 6.39
CA LEU A 27 4.15 8.29 5.02
C LEU A 27 2.97 7.31 4.99
N ALA A 28 3.05 6.24 5.77
CA ALA A 28 1.96 5.26 5.83
C ALA A 28 0.67 5.92 6.31
N GLU A 29 0.76 6.78 7.30
CA GLU A 29 -0.41 7.51 7.79
C GLU A 29 -0.94 8.49 6.75
N ARG A 30 -0.04 9.22 6.10
CA ARG A 30 -0.41 10.22 5.09
C ARG A 30 -1.17 9.59 3.93
N TYR A 31 -0.81 8.38 3.54
CA TYR A 31 -1.41 7.69 2.40
C TYR A 31 -2.41 6.61 2.80
N SER A 32 -2.78 6.52 4.07
CA SER A 32 -3.73 5.51 4.52
C SER A 32 -5.09 5.63 3.82
N ARG A 33 -5.53 6.86 3.54
CA ARG A 33 -6.78 7.09 2.81
C ARG A 33 -6.69 6.53 1.39
N LEU A 34 -5.52 6.62 0.77
CA LEU A 34 -5.33 6.08 -0.58
C LEU A 34 -5.57 4.58 -0.60
N VAL A 35 -5.16 3.87 0.46
CA VAL A 35 -5.42 2.43 0.57
C VAL A 35 -6.92 2.16 0.50
N ARG A 36 -7.71 2.93 1.24
CA ARG A 36 -9.17 2.76 1.25
C ARG A 36 -9.78 3.08 -0.11
N ILE A 37 -9.27 4.11 -0.78
CA ILE A 37 -9.74 4.48 -2.11
C ILE A 37 -9.45 3.36 -3.11
N CYS A 38 -8.26 2.79 -3.07
CA CYS A 38 -7.89 1.69 -3.96
C CYS A 38 -8.67 0.41 -3.66
N ALA A 39 -9.00 0.17 -2.41
CA ALA A 39 -9.70 -1.04 -2.01
C ALA A 39 -11.19 -1.00 -2.32
N ARG A 40 -11.80 0.19 -2.31
CA ARG A 40 -13.25 0.33 -2.43
C ARG A 40 -13.85 -0.39 -3.64
N PRO A 41 -13.35 -0.19 -4.87
CA PRO A 41 -13.95 -0.89 -6.02
C PRO A 41 -13.74 -2.39 -5.97
N LEU A 42 -12.78 -2.86 -5.19
CA LEU A 42 -12.44 -4.28 -5.14
C LEU A 42 -13.20 -5.03 -4.04
N PHE A 43 -13.89 -4.33 -3.14
CA PHE A 43 -14.74 -4.96 -2.14
C PHE A 43 -15.81 -5.83 -2.79
N LEU A 44 -16.32 -5.38 -3.93
CA LEU A 44 -17.38 -6.11 -4.64
C LEU A 44 -16.89 -7.40 -5.27
N ALA A 45 -15.58 -7.58 -5.37
CA ALA A 45 -15.01 -8.81 -5.93
C ALA A 45 -14.94 -9.95 -4.93
N GLY A 46 -15.46 -9.75 -3.73
CA GLY A 46 -15.65 -10.84 -2.78
C GLY A 46 -14.64 -10.94 -1.65
N GLY A 47 -14.03 -9.85 -1.29
CA GLY A 47 -13.13 -9.85 -0.15
C GLY A 47 -13.76 -9.20 1.07
N ASP A 48 -13.26 -9.57 2.25
CA ASP A 48 -13.60 -8.86 3.49
C ASP A 48 -12.89 -7.51 3.45
N SER A 49 -13.63 -6.43 3.68
CA SER A 49 -13.08 -5.08 3.60
C SER A 49 -11.91 -4.85 4.55
N GLU A 50 -11.96 -5.42 5.75
CA GLU A 50 -10.86 -5.31 6.71
C GLU A 50 -9.59 -5.97 6.19
N ASP A 51 -9.73 -7.19 5.69
CA ASP A 51 -8.60 -7.93 5.15
C ASP A 51 -7.98 -7.23 3.95
N LEU A 52 -8.83 -6.68 3.07
CA LEU A 52 -8.34 -5.97 1.90
C LEU A 52 -7.59 -4.70 2.28
N ILE A 53 -8.07 -3.98 3.29
CA ILE A 53 -7.39 -2.79 3.76
C ILE A 53 -6.02 -3.16 4.36
N GLN A 54 -5.95 -4.24 5.13
CA GLN A 54 -4.68 -4.69 5.69
C GLN A 54 -3.70 -5.08 4.60
N GLU A 55 -4.16 -5.80 3.58
CA GLU A 55 -3.30 -6.15 2.44
C GLU A 55 -2.83 -4.90 1.72
N GLY A 56 -3.73 -3.95 1.53
CA GLY A 56 -3.38 -2.68 0.90
C GLY A 56 -2.34 -1.91 1.69
N MET A 57 -2.44 -1.92 3.01
CA MET A 57 -1.44 -1.26 3.86
C MET A 57 -0.07 -1.91 3.71
N LEU A 58 -0.03 -3.24 3.59
CA LEU A 58 1.23 -3.94 3.32
C LEU A 58 1.81 -3.53 1.97
N GLY A 59 0.95 -3.37 0.97
CA GLY A 59 1.37 -2.88 -0.34
C GLY A 59 1.94 -1.46 -0.26
N LEU A 60 1.30 -0.61 0.54
CA LEU A 60 1.78 0.75 0.74
C LEU A 60 3.15 0.75 1.43
N LEU A 61 3.34 -0.06 2.46
CA LEU A 61 4.63 -0.14 3.14
C LEU A 61 5.72 -0.62 2.19
N SER A 62 5.42 -1.61 1.34
CA SER A 62 6.35 -2.06 0.31
C SER A 62 6.73 -0.92 -0.62
N ALA A 63 5.73 -0.14 -1.05
CA ALA A 63 5.97 1.00 -1.95
C ALA A 63 6.89 2.02 -1.29
N ILE A 64 6.65 2.33 -0.02
CA ILE A 64 7.48 3.29 0.71
C ILE A 64 8.92 2.84 0.77
N ARG A 65 9.14 1.55 1.01
CA ARG A 65 10.50 1.00 1.16
C ARG A 65 11.23 0.81 -0.16
N GLN A 66 10.50 0.55 -1.24
CA GLN A 66 11.10 0.16 -2.51
C GLN A 66 11.09 1.25 -3.57
N TYR A 67 10.41 2.37 -3.29
CA TYR A 67 10.33 3.46 -4.26
C TYR A 67 11.70 4.03 -4.57
N ASP A 68 11.96 4.20 -5.87
CA ASP A 68 13.19 4.82 -6.35
C ASP A 68 12.91 6.30 -6.64
N PRO A 69 13.46 7.22 -5.83
CA PRO A 69 13.22 8.66 -6.06
C PRO A 69 13.79 9.15 -7.38
N ALA A 70 14.74 8.41 -7.96
CA ALA A 70 15.32 8.78 -9.25
C ALA A 70 14.45 8.37 -10.43
N SER A 71 13.39 7.58 -10.18
CA SER A 71 12.49 7.18 -11.25
C SER A 71 11.62 8.35 -11.71
N ASN A 72 11.08 8.25 -12.92
CA ASN A 72 10.18 9.27 -13.45
C ASN A 72 8.73 9.10 -12.99
N VAL A 73 8.47 8.10 -12.17
CA VAL A 73 7.11 7.81 -11.69
C VAL A 73 6.89 8.53 -10.36
N PRO A 74 5.82 9.34 -10.24
CA PRO A 74 5.51 9.95 -8.94
C PRO A 74 5.23 8.89 -7.89
N PHE A 75 5.59 9.18 -6.65
CA PHE A 75 5.39 8.21 -5.57
C PHE A 75 3.93 7.78 -5.44
N LYS A 76 2.99 8.73 -5.53
CA LYS A 76 1.57 8.42 -5.39
C LYS A 76 1.13 7.38 -6.43
N ALA A 77 1.54 7.56 -7.68
CA ALA A 77 1.18 6.62 -8.75
C ALA A 77 1.80 5.24 -8.50
N TYR A 78 3.04 5.22 -8.06
CA TYR A 78 3.72 3.97 -7.73
C TYR A 78 3.01 3.26 -6.57
N ALA A 79 2.64 4.01 -5.53
CA ALA A 79 1.95 3.46 -4.38
C ALA A 79 0.58 2.89 -4.77
N GLU A 80 -0.16 3.58 -5.65
CA GLU A 80 -1.45 3.09 -6.12
C GLU A 80 -1.32 1.72 -6.79
N VAL A 81 -0.30 1.56 -7.61
CA VAL A 81 -0.06 0.28 -8.29
C VAL A 81 0.27 -0.81 -7.27
N CYS A 82 1.16 -0.52 -6.33
CA CYS A 82 1.56 -1.50 -5.33
C CYS A 82 0.39 -1.91 -4.42
N ILE A 83 -0.41 -0.94 -4.01
CA ILE A 83 -1.58 -1.20 -3.17
C ILE A 83 -2.58 -2.07 -3.93
N SER A 84 -2.93 -1.66 -5.14
CA SER A 84 -3.93 -2.37 -5.94
C SER A 84 -3.48 -3.78 -6.28
N ASN A 85 -2.22 -3.95 -6.66
CA ASN A 85 -1.70 -5.28 -6.98
C ASN A 85 -1.74 -6.20 -5.77
N ARG A 86 -1.43 -5.67 -4.59
CA ARG A 86 -1.45 -6.46 -3.37
C ARG A 86 -2.87 -6.91 -3.03
N ILE A 87 -3.84 -6.00 -3.14
CA ILE A 87 -5.24 -6.32 -2.88
C ILE A 87 -5.75 -7.33 -3.90
N TYR A 88 -5.41 -7.12 -5.16
CA TYR A 88 -5.82 -8.02 -6.24
C TYR A 88 -5.31 -9.44 -6.00
N SER A 89 -4.05 -9.55 -5.59
CA SER A 89 -3.45 -10.85 -5.29
C SER A 89 -4.16 -11.55 -4.13
N ALA A 90 -4.56 -10.78 -3.12
CA ALA A 90 -5.28 -11.32 -1.97
C ALA A 90 -6.66 -11.85 -2.39
N ILE A 91 -7.36 -11.13 -3.26
CA ILE A 91 -8.66 -11.56 -3.76
C ILE A 91 -8.52 -12.84 -4.59
N LYS A 92 -7.54 -12.89 -5.46
CA LYS A 92 -7.26 -14.08 -6.27
C LYS A 92 -6.96 -15.28 -5.42
N SER A 93 -6.15 -15.10 -4.40
CA SER A 93 -5.77 -16.17 -3.50
C SER A 93 -6.98 -16.73 -2.74
N ALA A 94 -7.83 -15.84 -2.22
CA ALA A 94 -9.04 -16.25 -1.52
C ALA A 94 -10.01 -17.00 -2.45
N SER A 95 -10.15 -16.53 -3.67
CA SER A 95 -11.00 -17.16 -4.67
C SER A 95 -10.49 -18.56 -5.00
N ARG A 96 -9.19 -18.71 -5.14
CA ARG A 96 -8.56 -19.99 -5.42
C ARG A 96 -8.79 -20.98 -4.28
N GLN A 97 -8.68 -20.52 -3.04
CA GLN A 97 -8.91 -21.36 -1.87
C GLN A 97 -10.35 -21.84 -1.81
N LYS A 98 -11.30 -21.00 -2.17
CA LYS A 98 -12.72 -21.36 -2.17
C LYS A 98 -13.02 -22.45 -3.18
N HIS A 99 -12.34 -22.43 -4.33
CA HIS A 99 -12.58 -23.42 -5.38
C HIS A 99 -11.78 -24.69 -5.20
N SER A 100 -10.71 -24.64 -4.47
CA SER A 100 -9.79 -25.76 -4.34
C SER A 100 -10.48 -27.07 -3.90
N PRO A 101 -11.34 -27.05 -2.88
CA PRO A 101 -12.01 -28.31 -2.46
C PRO A 101 -12.92 -28.90 -3.51
N HIS A 102 -13.38 -28.09 -4.44
CA HIS A 102 -14.32 -28.54 -5.47
C HIS A 102 -13.64 -29.15 -6.67
N MET A 103 -12.34 -29.04 -6.73
CA MET A 103 -11.57 -29.59 -7.82
C MET A 103 -11.39 -31.09 -7.73
N LEU A 104 -11.80 -31.65 -6.64
CA LEU A 104 -11.70 -33.08 -6.43
C LEU A 104 -12.88 -33.86 -7.08
#